data_dd67a14d92bb888beda0b24f97a41327
#
_entry.id   dd67a14d92bb888beda0b24f97a41327
#
_cell.length_a   1.000
_cell.length_b   1.000
_cell.length_c   1.000
_cell.angle_alpha   90.00
_cell.angle_beta   90.00
_cell.angle_gamma   90.00
#
_symmetry.space_group_name_H-M   'P 1'
#
loop_
_entity.id
_entity.type
_entity.pdbx_description
1 polymer ?
#
loop_
_entity_poly.entity_id
_entity_poly.type
_entity_poly.pdbx_seq_one_letter_code
_entity_poly.pdbx_strand_id
1 'polypeptide(L)'
;GLVRRIEGDIAHTLVNGIDLSVKKGEFLAITGPSGSGKSSLLYLLGLLDAPSEGDVMICGQPTSKLSESERTDVRLTKCGFVFQFHFLLPEFTSLDNVLLPMRAAGKMSEAEMRERGLALLTSLGLGEHANKRPNQLSGGQRQRVAIARALANRPEIIVADEPTGALDTVSTQQVFKILRDIADQGQLDAALKNQPAASGLRG
;
A
#
# COMPACT_ATOMS: atom_id res chain seq x y z
N GLY A 1 6.09 -23.91 1.10
CA GLY A 1 5.10 -24.25 0.06
C GLY A 1 3.76 -23.62 0.30
N LEU A 2 3.57 -22.34 -0.14
CA LEU A 2 2.28 -21.65 -0.06
C LEU A 2 1.36 -22.12 -1.19
N VAL A 3 0.13 -22.54 -0.86
CA VAL A 3 -0.86 -23.02 -1.84
C VAL A 3 -2.18 -22.28 -1.66
N ARG A 4 -2.80 -21.93 -2.79
CA ARG A 4 -4.17 -21.40 -2.82
C ARG A 4 -4.99 -22.16 -3.85
N ARG A 5 -6.01 -22.87 -3.38
CA ARG A 5 -7.01 -23.55 -4.21
C ARG A 5 -8.37 -22.88 -4.01
N ILE A 6 -9.12 -22.77 -5.07
CA ILE A 6 -10.54 -22.42 -5.02
C ILE A 6 -11.31 -23.72 -5.23
N GLU A 7 -12.18 -24.04 -4.27
CA GLU A 7 -13.11 -25.15 -4.36
C GLU A 7 -14.33 -24.73 -5.19
N GLY A 8 -14.77 -25.59 -6.10
CA GLY A 8 -15.92 -25.40 -6.98
C GLY A 8 -16.13 -26.67 -7.82
N ASP A 9 -17.05 -26.63 -8.77
CA ASP A 9 -17.28 -27.78 -9.69
C ASP A 9 -16.01 -28.23 -10.41
N ILE A 10 -15.09 -27.30 -10.64
CA ILE A 10 -13.72 -27.56 -11.09
C ILE A 10 -12.78 -26.85 -10.12
N ALA A 11 -11.96 -27.61 -9.40
CA ALA A 11 -10.96 -27.05 -8.50
C ALA A 11 -9.86 -26.32 -9.29
N HIS A 12 -9.62 -25.05 -8.98
CA HIS A 12 -8.56 -24.25 -9.58
C HIS A 12 -7.46 -23.95 -8.56
N THR A 13 -6.21 -24.29 -8.90
CA THR A 13 -5.04 -23.90 -8.10
C THR A 13 -4.50 -22.57 -8.62
N LEU A 14 -4.64 -21.51 -7.82
CA LEU A 14 -4.20 -20.17 -8.15
C LEU A 14 -2.72 -19.94 -7.79
N VAL A 15 -2.27 -20.53 -6.67
CA VAL A 15 -0.88 -20.51 -6.20
C VAL A 15 -0.51 -21.94 -5.81
N ASN A 16 0.64 -22.41 -6.27
CA ASN A 16 1.04 -23.81 -6.10
C ASN A 16 2.48 -23.93 -5.58
N GLY A 17 2.61 -24.22 -4.28
CA GLY A 17 3.88 -24.57 -3.65
C GLY A 17 4.94 -23.46 -3.66
N ILE A 18 4.56 -22.20 -3.50
CA ILE A 18 5.50 -21.08 -3.55
C ILE A 18 6.20 -20.90 -2.20
N ASP A 19 7.52 -20.87 -2.24
CA ASP A 19 8.39 -20.42 -1.16
C ASP A 19 9.03 -19.09 -1.53
N LEU A 20 8.82 -18.07 -0.71
CA LEU A 20 9.31 -16.72 -0.93
C LEU A 20 9.74 -16.09 0.41
N SER A 21 10.88 -15.44 0.41
CA SER A 21 11.36 -14.64 1.53
C SER A 21 11.77 -13.26 1.02
N VAL A 22 11.25 -12.22 1.66
CA VAL A 22 11.54 -10.82 1.32
C VAL A 22 12.17 -10.15 2.54
N LYS A 23 13.33 -9.53 2.36
CA LYS A 23 14.05 -8.85 3.43
C LYS A 23 13.59 -7.38 3.55
N LYS A 24 13.84 -6.80 4.70
CA LYS A 24 13.59 -5.37 4.91
C LYS A 24 14.40 -4.53 3.91
N GLY A 25 13.73 -3.57 3.26
CA GLY A 25 14.33 -2.72 2.22
C GLY A 25 14.46 -3.38 0.86
N GLU A 26 14.03 -4.64 0.69
CA GLU A 26 14.07 -5.32 -0.59
C GLU A 26 12.91 -4.87 -1.48
N PHE A 27 13.21 -4.55 -2.73
CA PHE A 27 12.23 -4.28 -3.78
C PHE A 27 12.16 -5.49 -4.72
N LEU A 28 11.09 -6.25 -4.59
CA LEU A 28 10.86 -7.47 -5.37
C LEU A 28 9.83 -7.24 -6.47
N ALA A 29 10.12 -7.62 -7.70
CA ALA A 29 9.17 -7.64 -8.80
C ALA A 29 8.76 -9.08 -9.13
N ILE A 30 7.44 -9.35 -9.07
CA ILE A 30 6.85 -10.64 -9.47
C ILE A 30 6.33 -10.49 -10.90
N THR A 31 6.94 -11.20 -11.84
CA THR A 31 6.61 -11.15 -13.27
C THR A 31 6.05 -12.50 -13.76
N GLY A 32 5.30 -12.45 -14.83
CA GLY A 32 4.72 -13.65 -15.47
C GLY A 32 3.52 -13.30 -16.36
N PRO A 33 3.04 -14.23 -17.18
CA PRO A 33 1.90 -14.01 -18.06
C PRO A 33 0.61 -13.71 -17.29
N SER A 34 -0.40 -13.17 -17.98
CA SER A 34 -1.73 -12.99 -17.40
C SER A 34 -2.30 -14.34 -16.96
N GLY A 35 -2.97 -14.37 -15.81
CA GLY A 35 -3.54 -15.60 -15.24
C GLY A 35 -2.54 -16.52 -14.50
N SER A 36 -1.25 -16.15 -14.38
CA SER A 36 -0.26 -16.98 -13.68
C SER A 36 -0.33 -16.90 -12.14
N GLY A 37 -1.34 -16.29 -11.57
CA GLY A 37 -1.56 -16.24 -10.12
C GLY A 37 -0.82 -15.11 -9.38
N LYS A 38 -0.22 -14.13 -10.07
CA LYS A 38 0.52 -13.00 -9.44
C LYS A 38 -0.31 -12.24 -8.42
N SER A 39 -1.49 -11.76 -8.80
CA SER A 39 -2.39 -11.03 -7.90
C SER A 39 -2.85 -11.91 -6.74
N SER A 40 -3.14 -13.20 -7.01
CA SER A 40 -3.50 -14.16 -5.96
C SER A 40 -2.37 -14.34 -4.94
N LEU A 41 -1.12 -14.44 -5.40
CA LEU A 41 0.04 -14.48 -4.51
C LEU A 41 0.17 -13.18 -3.70
N LEU A 42 0.05 -12.02 -4.35
CA LEU A 42 0.10 -10.72 -3.66
C LEU A 42 -1.01 -10.57 -2.60
N TYR A 43 -2.22 -11.09 -2.87
CA TYR A 43 -3.34 -11.04 -1.93
C TYR A 43 -3.09 -11.96 -0.71
N LEU A 44 -2.46 -13.11 -0.89
CA LEU A 44 -2.02 -13.95 0.23
C LEU A 44 -0.95 -13.24 1.06
N LEU A 45 0.08 -12.69 0.41
CA LEU A 45 1.17 -11.98 1.09
C LEU A 45 0.70 -10.73 1.84
N GLY A 46 -0.33 -10.06 1.31
CA GLY A 46 -0.96 -8.90 1.95
C GLY A 46 -2.09 -9.25 2.93
N LEU A 47 -2.38 -10.53 3.19
CA LEU A 47 -3.46 -10.99 4.07
C LEU A 47 -4.86 -10.54 3.62
N LEU A 48 -5.06 -10.29 2.33
CA LEU A 48 -6.38 -10.05 1.73
C LEU A 48 -7.12 -11.35 1.47
N ASP A 49 -6.37 -12.46 1.30
CA ASP A 49 -6.89 -13.81 1.17
C ASP A 49 -6.11 -14.74 2.12
N ALA A 50 -6.64 -15.95 2.35
CA ALA A 50 -6.01 -16.96 3.19
C ALA A 50 -5.47 -18.12 2.35
N PRO A 51 -4.28 -18.67 2.65
CA PRO A 51 -3.77 -19.83 1.95
C PRO A 51 -4.61 -21.09 2.28
N SER A 52 -4.67 -22.01 1.32
CA SER A 52 -5.24 -23.34 1.55
C SER A 52 -4.24 -24.26 2.26
N GLU A 53 -2.94 -24.08 1.97
CA GLU A 53 -1.83 -24.79 2.62
C GLU A 53 -0.63 -23.85 2.76
N GLY A 54 0.22 -24.11 3.74
CA GLY A 54 1.36 -23.28 4.06
C GLY A 54 0.99 -22.10 4.97
N ASP A 55 1.90 -21.18 5.15
CA ASP A 55 1.70 -20.01 6.02
C ASP A 55 2.38 -18.77 5.45
N VAL A 56 1.84 -17.61 5.79
CA VAL A 56 2.45 -16.30 5.53
C VAL A 56 3.01 -15.78 6.84
N MET A 57 4.29 -15.43 6.82
CA MET A 57 4.96 -14.83 7.98
C MET A 57 5.15 -13.32 7.76
N ILE A 58 4.62 -12.50 8.64
CA ILE A 58 4.79 -11.04 8.62
C ILE A 58 5.67 -10.64 9.81
N CYS A 59 6.83 -10.06 9.54
CA CYS A 59 7.81 -9.67 10.57
C CYS A 59 8.15 -10.82 11.55
N GLY A 60 8.28 -12.04 11.02
CA GLY A 60 8.58 -13.23 11.81
C GLY A 60 7.39 -13.84 12.55
N GLN A 61 6.20 -13.27 12.45
CA GLN A 61 4.96 -13.77 13.05
C GLN A 61 4.16 -14.60 12.05
N PRO A 62 3.87 -15.88 12.33
CA PRO A 62 3.00 -16.70 11.49
C PRO A 62 1.55 -16.23 11.57
N THR A 63 0.89 -16.12 10.42
CA THR A 63 -0.47 -15.57 10.33
C THR A 63 -1.57 -16.61 10.34
N SER A 64 -1.23 -17.90 10.15
CA SER A 64 -2.18 -19.02 10.19
C SER A 64 -2.84 -19.23 11.55
N LYS A 65 -2.16 -18.80 12.63
CA LYS A 65 -2.65 -18.94 14.01
C LYS A 65 -3.47 -17.72 14.49
N LEU A 66 -3.55 -16.67 13.68
CA LEU A 66 -4.28 -15.46 14.01
C LEU A 66 -5.78 -15.64 13.76
N SER A 67 -6.60 -15.14 14.66
CA SER A 67 -8.02 -14.94 14.43
C SER A 67 -8.23 -13.94 13.27
N GLU A 68 -9.43 -13.90 12.71
CA GLU A 68 -9.74 -12.96 11.62
C GLU A 68 -9.58 -11.49 12.05
N SER A 69 -9.91 -11.18 13.31
CA SER A 69 -9.70 -9.84 13.88
C SER A 69 -8.23 -9.48 13.98
N GLU A 70 -7.39 -10.38 14.51
CA GLU A 70 -5.94 -10.18 14.61
C GLU A 70 -5.29 -10.07 13.22
N ARG A 71 -5.72 -10.89 12.25
CA ARG A 71 -5.26 -10.79 10.86
C ARG A 71 -5.62 -9.45 10.24
N THR A 72 -6.83 -8.96 10.51
CA THR A 72 -7.27 -7.63 10.06
C THR A 72 -6.42 -6.52 10.67
N ASP A 73 -6.07 -6.60 11.96
CA ASP A 73 -5.20 -5.62 12.61
C ASP A 73 -3.78 -5.66 12.03
N VAL A 74 -3.21 -6.85 11.81
CA VAL A 74 -1.90 -7.00 11.15
C VAL A 74 -1.94 -6.40 9.74
N ARG A 75 -2.96 -6.71 8.94
CA ARG A 75 -3.15 -6.13 7.60
C ARG A 75 -3.23 -4.62 7.65
N LEU A 76 -4.04 -4.05 8.55
CA LEU A 76 -4.24 -2.61 8.68
C LEU A 76 -2.97 -1.87 9.12
N THR A 77 -2.16 -2.49 9.99
CA THR A 77 -1.01 -1.81 10.62
C THR A 77 0.32 -2.15 9.98
N LYS A 78 0.45 -3.31 9.31
CA LYS A 78 1.72 -3.80 8.76
C LYS A 78 1.76 -3.82 7.23
N CYS A 79 0.60 -3.78 6.55
CA CYS A 79 0.54 -3.88 5.10
C CYS A 79 -0.01 -2.58 4.49
N GLY A 80 0.66 -2.06 3.47
CA GLY A 80 0.17 -0.98 2.62
C GLY A 80 -0.17 -1.53 1.24
N PHE A 81 -1.29 -1.08 0.64
CA PHE A 81 -1.74 -1.58 -0.65
C PHE A 81 -1.80 -0.49 -1.69
N VAL A 82 -1.24 -0.78 -2.87
CA VAL A 82 -1.32 0.05 -4.06
C VAL A 82 -1.86 -0.80 -5.22
N PHE A 83 -3.00 -0.43 -5.78
CA PHE A 83 -3.66 -1.16 -6.85
C PHE A 83 -3.62 -0.38 -8.16
N GLN A 84 -3.87 -1.08 -9.28
CA GLN A 84 -4.04 -0.49 -10.60
C GLN A 84 -5.17 0.55 -10.63
N PHE A 85 -6.33 0.20 -10.07
CA PHE A 85 -7.41 1.13 -9.80
C PHE A 85 -7.21 1.69 -8.40
N HIS A 86 -7.16 3.00 -8.26
CA HIS A 86 -6.72 3.68 -7.02
C HIS A 86 -7.65 3.43 -5.83
N PHE A 87 -8.92 3.02 -6.08
CA PHE A 87 -9.97 2.81 -5.08
C PHE A 87 -10.06 3.96 -4.06
N LEU A 88 -9.92 5.18 -4.54
CA LEU A 88 -10.19 6.37 -3.73
C LEU A 88 -11.69 6.56 -3.61
N LEU A 89 -12.15 6.91 -2.41
CA LEU A 89 -13.53 7.24 -2.17
C LEU A 89 -13.84 8.62 -2.78
N PRO A 90 -14.77 8.72 -3.75
CA PRO A 90 -14.97 9.94 -4.53
C PRO A 90 -15.57 11.08 -3.72
N GLU A 91 -16.26 10.78 -2.60
CA GLU A 91 -16.87 11.76 -1.70
C GLU A 91 -15.84 12.44 -0.79
N PHE A 92 -14.67 11.81 -0.60
CA PHE A 92 -13.61 12.27 0.28
C PHE A 92 -12.54 13.08 -0.48
N THR A 93 -11.93 14.04 0.22
CA THR A 93 -10.76 14.74 -0.30
C THR A 93 -9.53 13.81 -0.37
N SER A 94 -8.46 14.27 -1.02
CA SER A 94 -7.17 13.55 -1.02
C SER A 94 -6.69 13.28 0.42
N LEU A 95 -6.76 14.29 1.27
CA LEU A 95 -6.37 14.16 2.67
C LEU A 95 -7.26 13.15 3.39
N ASP A 96 -8.59 13.25 3.27
CA ASP A 96 -9.50 12.34 3.95
C ASP A 96 -9.27 10.89 3.53
N ASN A 97 -9.02 10.62 2.23
CA ASN A 97 -8.65 9.29 1.74
C ASN A 97 -7.38 8.75 2.43
N VAL A 98 -6.38 9.60 2.67
CA VAL A 98 -5.15 9.22 3.36
C VAL A 98 -5.39 8.98 4.86
N LEU A 99 -6.33 9.70 5.48
CA LEU A 99 -6.65 9.54 6.90
C LEU A 99 -7.41 8.25 7.21
N LEU A 100 -8.13 7.65 6.26
CA LEU A 100 -8.98 6.48 6.48
C LEU A 100 -8.31 5.34 7.25
N PRO A 101 -7.13 4.82 6.83
CA PRO A 101 -6.48 3.73 7.55
C PRO A 101 -5.99 4.14 8.94
N MET A 102 -5.62 5.40 9.15
CA MET A 102 -5.24 5.90 10.48
C MET A 102 -6.43 5.98 11.43
N ARG A 103 -7.59 6.46 10.93
CA ARG A 103 -8.85 6.46 11.68
C ARG A 103 -9.27 5.04 12.05
N ALA A 104 -9.18 4.11 11.10
CA ALA A 104 -9.51 2.70 11.35
C ALA A 104 -8.59 2.06 12.42
N ALA A 105 -7.30 2.43 12.45
CA ALA A 105 -6.35 1.94 13.44
C ALA A 105 -6.58 2.55 14.85
N GLY A 106 -7.16 3.74 14.95
CA GLY A 106 -7.52 4.39 16.21
C GLY A 106 -6.35 4.70 17.16
N LYS A 107 -5.12 4.82 16.61
CA LYS A 107 -3.88 4.97 17.41
C LYS A 107 -3.34 6.42 17.49
N MET A 108 -3.99 7.35 16.80
CA MET A 108 -3.57 8.75 16.69
C MET A 108 -4.76 9.68 16.93
N SER A 109 -4.50 10.87 17.45
CA SER A 109 -5.49 11.95 17.48
C SER A 109 -5.76 12.49 16.07
N GLU A 110 -6.89 13.16 15.88
CA GLU A 110 -7.23 13.75 14.58
C GLU A 110 -6.17 14.78 14.12
N ALA A 111 -5.59 15.54 15.05
CA ALA A 111 -4.52 16.50 14.75
C ALA A 111 -3.25 15.79 14.22
N GLU A 112 -2.79 14.75 14.89
CA GLU A 112 -1.62 13.96 14.47
C GLU A 112 -1.87 13.27 13.11
N MET A 113 -3.07 12.73 12.90
CA MET A 113 -3.45 12.12 11.61
C MET A 113 -3.39 13.15 10.48
N ARG A 114 -3.95 14.35 10.69
CA ARG A 114 -3.95 15.42 9.68
C ARG A 114 -2.55 15.92 9.36
N GLU A 115 -1.73 16.16 10.38
CA GLU A 115 -0.32 16.55 10.21
C GLU A 115 0.43 15.49 9.38
N ARG A 116 0.32 14.21 9.75
CA ARG A 116 0.96 13.12 9.03
C ARG A 116 0.41 12.97 7.60
N GLY A 117 -0.90 13.06 7.41
CA GLY A 117 -1.53 12.97 6.09
C GLY A 117 -1.07 14.07 5.15
N LEU A 118 -0.98 15.32 5.64
CA LEU A 118 -0.47 16.46 4.89
C LEU A 118 1.02 16.30 4.57
N ALA A 119 1.82 15.82 5.51
CA ALA A 119 3.24 15.57 5.30
C ALA A 119 3.45 14.50 4.21
N LEU A 120 2.68 13.41 4.22
CA LEU A 120 2.70 12.37 3.18
C LEU A 120 2.31 12.92 1.81
N LEU A 121 1.23 13.68 1.71
CA LEU A 121 0.81 14.29 0.46
C LEU A 121 1.86 15.27 -0.06
N THR A 122 2.43 16.10 0.80
CA THR A 122 3.47 17.07 0.44
C THR A 122 4.72 16.37 -0.09
N SER A 123 5.19 15.33 0.58
CA SER A 123 6.36 14.55 0.13
C SER A 123 6.18 13.89 -1.24
N LEU A 124 4.92 13.62 -1.63
CA LEU A 124 4.55 13.09 -2.93
C LEU A 124 4.15 14.18 -3.95
N GLY A 125 4.42 15.46 -3.64
CA GLY A 125 4.12 16.60 -4.51
C GLY A 125 2.62 16.90 -4.65
N LEU A 126 1.84 16.60 -3.60
CA LEU A 126 0.38 16.76 -3.58
C LEU A 126 -0.12 17.68 -2.45
N GLY A 127 0.75 18.44 -1.80
CA GLY A 127 0.38 19.32 -0.68
C GLY A 127 -0.77 20.28 -1.05
N GLU A 128 -0.67 20.97 -2.21
CA GLU A 128 -1.71 21.88 -2.72
C GLU A 128 -3.00 21.15 -3.18
N HIS A 129 -2.96 19.82 -3.29
CA HIS A 129 -4.07 18.98 -3.73
C HIS A 129 -4.78 18.28 -2.56
N ALA A 130 -4.38 18.55 -1.32
CA ALA A 130 -4.91 17.90 -0.12
C ALA A 130 -6.43 17.98 -0.01
N ASN A 131 -7.01 19.13 -0.38
CA ASN A 131 -8.45 19.38 -0.33
C ASN A 131 -9.21 19.03 -1.62
N LYS A 132 -8.52 18.55 -2.67
CA LYS A 132 -9.17 18.13 -3.91
C LYS A 132 -9.76 16.73 -3.78
N ARG A 133 -10.90 16.52 -4.45
CA ARG A 133 -11.54 15.20 -4.60
C ARG A 133 -10.93 14.44 -5.77
N PRO A 134 -11.07 13.10 -5.83
CA PRO A 134 -10.50 12.27 -6.88
C PRO A 134 -10.85 12.70 -8.31
N ASN A 135 -12.05 13.21 -8.55
CA ASN A 135 -12.49 13.70 -9.86
C ASN A 135 -11.78 14.99 -10.32
N GLN A 136 -11.08 15.68 -9.42
CA GLN A 136 -10.32 16.91 -9.69
C GLN A 136 -8.82 16.63 -9.89
N LEU A 137 -8.43 15.35 -9.92
CA LEU A 137 -7.04 14.89 -9.99
C LEU A 137 -6.78 14.15 -11.30
N SER A 138 -5.56 14.26 -11.82
CA SER A 138 -5.08 13.40 -12.91
C SER A 138 -4.93 11.94 -12.43
N GLY A 139 -4.79 10.99 -13.37
CA GLY A 139 -4.53 9.58 -13.05
C GLY A 139 -3.30 9.39 -12.16
N GLY A 140 -2.19 10.01 -12.53
CA GLY A 140 -0.96 9.96 -11.73
C GLY A 140 -1.07 10.64 -10.38
N GLN A 141 -1.86 11.71 -10.25
CA GLN A 141 -2.14 12.33 -8.95
C GLN A 141 -2.97 11.42 -8.06
N ARG A 142 -4.03 10.79 -8.60
CA ARG A 142 -4.82 9.79 -7.86
C ARG A 142 -3.96 8.63 -7.37
N GLN A 143 -3.05 8.14 -8.21
CA GLN A 143 -2.15 7.05 -7.82
C GLN A 143 -1.21 7.47 -6.68
N ARG A 144 -0.67 8.68 -6.71
CA ARG A 144 0.14 9.21 -5.60
C ARG A 144 -0.66 9.41 -4.32
N VAL A 145 -1.94 9.77 -4.37
CA VAL A 145 -2.82 9.78 -3.19
C VAL A 145 -3.01 8.35 -2.66
N ALA A 146 -3.19 7.34 -3.53
CA ALA A 146 -3.30 5.94 -3.12
C ALA A 146 -2.00 5.43 -2.46
N ILE A 147 -0.83 5.86 -2.95
CA ILE A 147 0.46 5.58 -2.31
C ILE A 147 0.55 6.26 -0.94
N ALA A 148 0.17 7.54 -0.82
CA ALA A 148 0.13 8.23 0.48
C ALA A 148 -0.76 7.48 1.49
N ARG A 149 -1.93 7.02 1.05
CA ARG A 149 -2.84 6.19 1.86
C ARG A 149 -2.20 4.87 2.29
N ALA A 150 -1.50 4.20 1.37
CA ALA A 150 -0.80 2.95 1.68
C ALA A 150 0.27 3.13 2.77
N LEU A 151 0.91 4.31 2.83
CA LEU A 151 1.96 4.66 3.79
C LEU A 151 1.44 5.20 5.13
N ALA A 152 0.14 5.45 5.25
CA ALA A 152 -0.46 6.18 6.36
C ALA A 152 -0.13 5.56 7.74
N ASN A 153 -0.24 4.25 7.88
CA ASN A 153 0.02 3.52 9.13
C ASN A 153 1.47 3.03 9.29
N ARG A 154 2.43 3.55 8.51
CA ARG A 154 3.84 3.11 8.54
C ARG A 154 3.99 1.61 8.32
N PRO A 155 3.51 1.06 7.20
CA PRO A 155 3.54 -0.37 6.97
C PRO A 155 4.99 -0.90 6.88
N GLU A 156 5.17 -2.17 7.25
CA GLU A 156 6.43 -2.89 7.08
C GLU A 156 6.58 -3.45 5.64
N ILE A 157 5.44 -3.67 4.97
CA ILE A 157 5.34 -4.25 3.63
C ILE A 157 4.41 -3.39 2.78
N ILE A 158 4.83 -3.09 1.55
CA ILE A 158 3.96 -2.51 0.53
C ILE A 158 3.73 -3.57 -0.55
N VAL A 159 2.46 -3.87 -0.77
CA VAL A 159 2.00 -4.76 -1.84
C VAL A 159 1.45 -3.90 -2.97
N ALA A 160 2.05 -4.01 -4.15
CA ALA A 160 1.64 -3.24 -5.32
C ALA A 160 1.21 -4.20 -6.45
N ASP A 161 -0.07 -4.19 -6.80
CA ASP A 161 -0.63 -4.99 -7.88
C ASP A 161 -0.90 -4.08 -9.09
N GLU A 162 -0.07 -4.21 -10.12
CA GLU A 162 -0.08 -3.40 -11.34
C GLU A 162 -0.21 -1.87 -11.09
N PRO A 163 0.64 -1.27 -10.21
CA PRO A 163 0.44 0.09 -9.70
C PRO A 163 0.50 1.19 -10.79
N THR A 164 0.83 0.83 -12.02
CA THR A 164 1.00 1.73 -13.16
C THR A 164 0.17 1.35 -14.37
N GLY A 165 -0.62 0.29 -14.31
CA GLY A 165 -1.34 -0.27 -15.45
C GLY A 165 -2.37 0.67 -16.10
N ALA A 166 -2.81 1.71 -15.38
CA ALA A 166 -3.76 2.72 -15.88
C ALA A 166 -3.12 4.11 -16.11
N LEU A 167 -1.78 4.21 -16.15
CA LEU A 167 -1.05 5.48 -16.19
C LEU A 167 -0.33 5.68 -17.53
N ASP A 168 -0.14 6.95 -17.90
CA ASP A 168 0.78 7.34 -18.97
C ASP A 168 2.25 7.07 -18.60
N THR A 169 3.15 7.12 -19.59
CA THR A 169 4.57 6.79 -19.42
C THR A 169 5.27 7.66 -18.36
N VAL A 170 4.96 8.96 -18.32
CA VAL A 170 5.60 9.91 -17.38
C VAL A 170 5.15 9.61 -15.95
N SER A 171 3.85 9.44 -15.75
CA SER A 171 3.28 9.07 -14.44
C SER A 171 3.78 7.70 -13.97
N THR A 172 3.93 6.74 -14.88
CA THR A 172 4.50 5.42 -14.61
C THR A 172 5.91 5.53 -14.04
N GLN A 173 6.79 6.28 -14.69
CA GLN A 173 8.17 6.48 -14.20
C GLN A 173 8.20 7.15 -12.83
N GLN A 174 7.35 8.14 -12.60
CA GLN A 174 7.24 8.80 -11.30
C GLN A 174 6.79 7.84 -10.19
N VAL A 175 5.79 7.01 -10.44
CA VAL A 175 5.28 6.02 -9.48
C VAL A 175 6.35 4.98 -9.15
N PHE A 176 7.04 4.43 -10.15
CA PHE A 176 8.13 3.47 -9.91
C PHE A 176 9.27 4.09 -9.11
N LYS A 177 9.66 5.33 -9.44
CA LYS A 177 10.68 6.05 -8.68
C LYS A 177 10.27 6.22 -7.21
N ILE A 178 9.04 6.63 -6.94
CA ILE A 178 8.51 6.77 -5.58
C ILE A 178 8.57 5.45 -4.82
N LEU A 179 8.08 4.35 -5.41
CA LEU A 179 8.08 3.04 -4.76
C LEU A 179 9.51 2.54 -4.50
N ARG A 180 10.44 2.81 -5.42
CA ARG A 180 11.85 2.48 -5.24
C ARG A 180 12.50 3.30 -4.13
N ASP A 181 12.29 4.62 -4.12
CA ASP A 181 12.79 5.52 -3.09
C ASP A 181 12.28 5.11 -1.68
N ILE A 182 11.04 4.66 -1.58
CA ILE A 182 10.48 4.13 -0.32
C ILE A 182 11.21 2.87 0.13
N ALA A 183 11.49 1.93 -0.77
CA ALA A 183 12.20 0.70 -0.45
C ALA A 183 13.65 1.00 -0.03
N ASP A 184 14.38 1.83 -0.79
CA ASP A 184 15.78 2.16 -0.55
C ASP A 184 16.01 2.94 0.76
N GLN A 185 15.04 3.76 1.19
CA GLN A 185 15.12 4.56 2.42
C GLN A 185 14.61 3.82 3.67
N GLY A 186 14.09 2.61 3.49
CA GLY A 186 13.62 1.78 4.59
C GLY A 186 12.40 2.28 5.36
N GLN A 187 11.90 3.47 5.04
CA GLN A 187 10.59 4.07 5.37
C GLN A 187 10.59 5.57 5.01
N LEU A 188 9.47 6.10 4.52
CA LEU A 188 9.29 7.51 4.17
C LEU A 188 9.51 8.49 5.36
N ASP A 189 9.49 8.01 6.59
CA ASP A 189 9.78 8.81 7.79
C ASP A 189 11.21 9.38 7.81
N ALA A 190 12.17 8.74 7.16
CA ALA A 190 13.53 9.28 7.00
C ALA A 190 13.56 10.44 5.99
N ALA A 191 12.76 10.37 4.93
CA ALA A 191 12.64 11.43 3.94
C ALA A 191 11.90 12.66 4.48
N LEU A 192 10.91 12.46 5.35
CA LEU A 192 10.18 13.55 6.02
C LEU A 192 11.04 14.31 7.04
N LYS A 193 11.99 13.63 7.70
CA LYS A 193 12.92 14.27 8.65
C LYS A 193 13.99 15.14 7.98
N ASN A 194 14.28 14.92 6.70
CA ASN A 194 15.32 15.64 5.95
C ASN A 194 14.79 16.81 5.12
N GLN A 195 13.48 17.09 5.13
CA GLN A 195 12.97 18.33 4.53
C GLN A 195 13.19 19.49 5.49
N PRO A 196 13.85 20.60 5.07
CA PRO A 196 13.90 21.81 5.88
C PRO A 196 12.47 22.25 6.16
N ALA A 197 12.16 22.52 7.42
CA ALA A 197 10.88 23.07 7.83
C ALA A 197 10.51 24.21 6.89
N ALA A 198 9.35 24.14 6.25
CA ALA A 198 8.82 25.22 5.43
C ALA A 198 8.62 26.45 6.33
N SER A 199 9.68 27.25 6.46
CA SER A 199 9.64 28.58 7.05
C SER A 199 8.93 29.48 6.06
N GLY A 200 7.67 29.80 6.32
CA GLY A 200 7.01 30.87 5.59
C GLY A 200 5.52 30.68 5.33
N LEU A 201 4.73 30.74 6.37
CA LEU A 201 3.36 31.25 6.29
C LEU A 201 3.07 32.00 7.59
N ARG A 202 3.67 33.16 7.69
CA ARG A 202 3.13 34.30 8.48
C ARG A 202 2.90 35.43 7.49
N GLY A 203 1.65 35.80 7.32
CA GLY A 203 1.21 36.89 6.50
C GLY A 203 -0.29 36.80 6.32
#